data_f55c6862f03b39dcdabae7d0b3c8d59c
#
_entry.id   f55c6862f03b39dcdabae7d0b3c8d59c
#
_cell.length_a   1.000
_cell.length_b   1.000
_cell.length_c   1.000
_cell.angle_alpha   90.00
_cell.angle_beta   90.00
_cell.angle_gamma   90.00
#
_symmetry.space_group_name_H-M   'P 1'
#
loop_
_entity.id
_entity.type
_entity.pdbx_description
1 polymer ?
#
loop_
_entity_poly.entity_id
_entity_poly.type
_entity_poly.pdbx_seq_one_letter_code
_entity_poly.pdbx_strand_id
1 'polypeptide(L)'
;MASDTDQEDFSFGEMFEEPAGYLPPPPPSKLVEYTRPSPLDPRTIKINLLGTHPLWGHHLWNASKVFASYIDANPQTVRNKSVLELGAAGALPSMIACAQQARRIVVTDYPDADLLQNIQTTVDLNFPRSPIISVAGHLWGHNIENILELNGNQKYNVLVLCDLVFNHSEHAALMRSVLGLLEKDGRAFVVFTHHRPWLVEQDLKFLERAQSEGLVCERILEEYTGAMFDDDPGDERVRGTVHGFVLSYPVIVADQ
;
A
#
# COMPACT_ATOMS: atom_id res chain seq x y z
N MET A 1 -59.86 -29.75 24.42
CA MET A 1 -59.16 -28.62 25.06
C MET A 1 -57.70 -28.87 24.79
N ALA A 2 -57.18 -28.24 23.76
CA ALA A 2 -55.79 -28.26 23.40
C ALA A 2 -55.18 -26.97 23.97
N SER A 3 -54.13 -27.11 24.75
CA SER A 3 -53.34 -25.99 25.24
C SER A 3 -52.24 -25.68 24.24
N ASP A 4 -52.38 -24.57 23.56
CA ASP A 4 -51.29 -23.90 22.81
C ASP A 4 -50.21 -23.51 23.81
N THR A 5 -49.03 -24.08 23.65
CA THR A 5 -47.80 -23.58 24.25
C THR A 5 -47.08 -22.73 23.20
N ASP A 6 -47.20 -21.42 23.32
CA ASP A 6 -46.36 -20.47 22.60
C ASP A 6 -44.88 -20.71 22.98
N GLN A 7 -44.14 -21.34 22.11
CA GLN A 7 -42.67 -21.32 22.17
C GLN A 7 -42.21 -19.98 21.53
N GLU A 8 -41.85 -19.01 22.38
CA GLU A 8 -41.10 -17.87 21.95
C GLU A 8 -39.71 -18.35 21.49
N ASP A 9 -39.47 -18.31 20.21
CA ASP A 9 -38.19 -18.63 19.55
C ASP A 9 -37.22 -17.47 19.84
N PHE A 10 -36.51 -17.56 20.98
CA PHE A 10 -35.43 -16.60 21.29
C PHE A 10 -34.29 -16.78 20.31
N SER A 11 -34.18 -15.88 19.32
CA SER A 11 -33.01 -15.79 18.44
C SER A 11 -31.80 -15.32 19.25
N PHE A 12 -30.76 -16.15 19.34
CA PHE A 12 -29.49 -15.83 20.00
C PHE A 12 -28.79 -14.60 19.37
N GLY A 13 -29.16 -14.17 18.16
CA GLY A 13 -28.65 -13.00 17.48
C GLY A 13 -29.02 -11.67 18.12
N GLU A 14 -30.22 -11.57 18.72
CA GLU A 14 -30.70 -10.33 19.34
C GLU A 14 -30.07 -10.02 20.71
N MET A 15 -29.44 -10.99 21.37
CA MET A 15 -28.78 -10.82 22.67
C MET A 15 -27.42 -10.14 22.59
N PHE A 16 -26.85 -9.98 21.38
CA PHE A 16 -25.53 -9.39 21.14
C PHE A 16 -25.55 -8.16 20.23
N GLU A 17 -26.72 -7.63 19.92
CA GLU A 17 -26.78 -6.33 19.24
C GLU A 17 -26.34 -5.22 20.22
N GLU A 18 -25.23 -4.57 19.88
CA GLU A 18 -24.81 -3.40 20.64
C GLU A 18 -25.89 -2.31 20.56
N PRO A 19 -26.28 -1.67 21.70
CA PRO A 19 -27.26 -0.59 21.68
C PRO A 19 -26.87 0.49 20.69
N ALA A 20 -27.81 1.00 19.90
CA ALA A 20 -27.59 2.07 18.97
C ALA A 20 -26.96 3.30 19.69
N GLY A 21 -25.75 3.71 19.26
CA GLY A 21 -25.01 4.83 19.87
C GLY A 21 -24.10 4.43 21.04
N TYR A 22 -23.88 3.13 21.29
CA TYR A 22 -22.94 2.66 22.33
C TYR A 22 -21.49 3.03 21.98
N LEU A 23 -21.09 2.89 20.72
CA LEU A 23 -19.82 3.37 20.23
C LEU A 23 -19.99 4.77 19.61
N PRO A 24 -19.07 5.71 19.86
CA PRO A 24 -19.08 6.98 19.15
C PRO A 24 -18.94 6.71 17.65
N PRO A 25 -19.57 7.55 16.80
CA PRO A 25 -19.41 7.39 15.36
C PRO A 25 -17.93 7.48 15.00
N PRO A 26 -17.47 6.70 13.98
CA PRO A 26 -16.08 6.77 13.55
C PRO A 26 -15.72 8.20 13.16
N PRO A 27 -14.48 8.66 13.43
CA PRO A 27 -14.04 9.97 13.00
C PRO A 27 -14.25 10.15 11.49
N PRO A 28 -14.62 11.36 11.04
CA PRO A 28 -14.77 11.61 9.61
C PRO A 28 -13.43 11.48 8.87
N SER A 29 -13.51 11.19 7.58
CA SER A 29 -12.33 11.26 6.69
C SER A 29 -11.74 12.67 6.70
N LYS A 30 -10.43 12.75 6.48
CA LYS A 30 -9.68 14.01 6.43
C LYS A 30 -8.94 14.17 5.11
N LEU A 31 -8.91 15.39 4.61
CA LEU A 31 -8.10 15.75 3.45
C LEU A 31 -6.72 16.21 3.91
N VAL A 32 -5.67 15.63 3.33
CA VAL A 32 -4.27 16.01 3.56
C VAL A 32 -3.67 16.45 2.23
N GLU A 33 -2.83 17.47 2.25
CA GLU A 33 -2.11 17.94 1.08
C GLU A 33 -0.63 17.59 1.17
N TYR A 34 -0.10 17.01 0.10
CA TYR A 34 1.32 16.78 -0.07
C TYR A 34 1.88 17.70 -1.14
N THR A 35 2.83 18.58 -0.75
CA THR A 35 3.53 19.45 -1.69
C THR A 35 4.74 18.72 -2.26
N ARG A 36 4.78 18.56 -3.58
CA ARG A 36 5.85 17.90 -4.30
C ARG A 36 7.12 18.76 -4.30
N PRO A 37 8.31 18.16 -4.16
CA PRO A 37 9.57 18.84 -4.40
C PRO A 37 9.73 19.32 -5.86
N SER A 38 9.16 18.59 -6.81
CA SER A 38 9.17 18.92 -8.23
C SER A 38 8.44 20.26 -8.51
N PRO A 39 9.00 21.17 -9.34
CA PRO A 39 8.31 22.39 -9.74
C PRO A 39 7.20 22.16 -10.78
N LEU A 40 7.06 20.94 -11.30
CA LEU A 40 6.08 20.58 -12.33
C LEU A 40 4.68 20.37 -11.75
N ASP A 41 3.67 20.77 -12.50
CA ASP A 41 2.28 20.54 -12.11
C ASP A 41 1.89 19.04 -12.21
N PRO A 42 0.96 18.58 -11.33
CA PRO A 42 0.44 19.29 -10.17
C PRO A 42 1.49 19.41 -9.05
N ARG A 43 1.63 20.59 -8.46
CA ARG A 43 2.57 20.81 -7.35
C ARG A 43 2.08 20.26 -6.02
N THR A 44 0.77 20.15 -5.88
CA THR A 44 0.13 19.64 -4.66
C THR A 44 -0.73 18.44 -5.01
N ILE A 45 -0.59 17.38 -4.25
CA ILE A 45 -1.43 16.19 -4.31
C ILE A 45 -2.36 16.20 -3.10
N LYS A 46 -3.65 16.08 -3.35
CA LYS A 46 -4.70 15.98 -2.32
C LYS A 46 -4.96 14.51 -2.01
N ILE A 47 -4.88 14.14 -0.75
CA ILE A 47 -5.02 12.77 -0.30
C ILE A 47 -6.18 12.70 0.68
N ASN A 48 -7.18 11.90 0.36
CA ASN A 48 -8.24 11.57 1.30
C ASN A 48 -7.75 10.44 2.19
N LEU A 49 -7.95 10.58 3.50
CA LEU A 49 -7.62 9.55 4.49
C LEU A 49 -8.87 9.23 5.30
N LEU A 50 -9.13 7.97 5.54
CA LEU A 50 -10.18 7.53 6.44
C LEU A 50 -10.01 8.14 7.83
N GLY A 51 -11.08 8.28 8.59
CA GLY A 51 -11.00 8.76 9.97
C GLY A 51 -10.31 7.75 10.88
N THR A 52 -10.62 6.46 10.70
CA THR A 52 -9.98 5.30 11.34
C THR A 52 -10.17 4.08 10.47
N HIS A 53 -9.24 3.13 10.56
CA HIS A 53 -9.38 1.83 9.90
C HIS A 53 -8.49 0.79 10.58
N PRO A 54 -8.95 -0.46 10.80
CA PRO A 54 -8.17 -1.52 11.44
C PRO A 54 -6.85 -1.86 10.73
N LEU A 55 -6.78 -1.68 9.41
CA LEU A 55 -5.59 -1.92 8.60
C LEU A 55 -4.72 -0.66 8.43
N TRP A 56 -4.83 0.33 9.34
CA TRP A 56 -3.98 1.53 9.39
C TRP A 56 -4.04 2.44 8.13
N GLY A 57 -5.05 2.28 7.28
CA GLY A 57 -5.25 3.07 6.05
C GLY A 57 -5.60 4.55 6.27
N HIS A 58 -5.68 4.99 7.51
CA HIS A 58 -6.02 6.36 7.91
C HIS A 58 -4.81 7.27 8.16
N HIS A 59 -3.60 6.80 7.85
CA HIS A 59 -2.36 7.57 7.96
C HIS A 59 -1.68 7.76 6.60
N LEU A 60 -1.06 8.93 6.41
CA LEU A 60 -0.11 9.15 5.33
C LEU A 60 1.30 8.85 5.84
N TRP A 61 1.75 7.64 5.64
CA TRP A 61 3.00 7.11 6.16
C TRP A 61 4.24 7.79 5.57
N ASN A 62 5.29 7.93 6.37
CA ASN A 62 6.53 8.58 5.94
C ASN A 62 7.20 7.84 4.79
N ALA A 63 7.15 6.52 4.73
CA ALA A 63 7.66 5.74 3.58
C ALA A 63 7.00 6.16 2.26
N SER A 64 5.68 6.39 2.24
CA SER A 64 4.98 6.89 1.06
C SER A 64 5.44 8.27 0.63
N LYS A 65 5.70 9.19 1.59
CA LYS A 65 6.19 10.55 1.30
C LYS A 65 7.62 10.52 0.75
N VAL A 66 8.51 9.74 1.37
CA VAL A 66 9.90 9.59 0.94
C VAL A 66 9.94 8.97 -0.45
N PHE A 67 9.17 7.92 -0.70
CA PHE A 67 9.13 7.29 -2.01
C PHE A 67 8.50 8.20 -3.08
N ALA A 68 7.48 8.99 -2.73
CA ALA A 68 6.94 10.02 -3.61
C ALA A 68 8.00 11.05 -4.03
N SER A 69 8.82 11.53 -3.08
CA SER A 69 9.97 12.42 -3.35
C SER A 69 11.01 11.72 -4.21
N TYR A 70 11.29 10.45 -3.96
CA TYR A 70 12.22 9.65 -4.77
C TYR A 70 11.75 9.52 -6.22
N ILE A 71 10.46 9.26 -6.47
CA ILE A 71 9.89 9.22 -7.83
C ILE A 71 10.02 10.58 -8.51
N ASP A 72 9.76 11.67 -7.80
CA ASP A 72 9.88 13.03 -8.35
C ASP A 72 11.32 13.36 -8.76
N ALA A 73 12.31 12.93 -7.97
CA ALA A 73 13.73 13.12 -8.28
C ALA A 73 14.23 12.15 -9.38
N ASN A 74 13.56 10.99 -9.54
CA ASN A 74 13.95 9.93 -10.46
C ASN A 74 12.78 9.51 -11.36
N PRO A 75 12.25 10.39 -12.22
CA PRO A 75 11.04 10.14 -13.01
C PRO A 75 11.15 8.92 -13.94
N GLN A 76 12.36 8.53 -14.36
CA GLN A 76 12.62 7.31 -15.15
C GLN A 76 12.20 6.02 -14.39
N THR A 77 12.01 6.09 -13.09
CA THR A 77 11.50 4.98 -12.28
C THR A 77 10.13 4.52 -12.77
N VAL A 78 9.25 5.46 -13.13
CA VAL A 78 7.84 5.19 -13.47
C VAL A 78 7.45 5.65 -14.89
N ARG A 79 8.19 6.59 -15.49
CA ARG A 79 7.82 7.18 -16.80
C ARG A 79 7.69 6.12 -17.89
N ASN A 80 6.56 6.14 -18.61
CA ASN A 80 6.18 5.18 -19.66
C ASN A 80 6.09 3.72 -19.20
N LYS A 81 6.04 3.46 -17.89
CA LYS A 81 5.95 2.11 -17.33
C LYS A 81 4.55 1.80 -16.79
N SER A 82 4.24 0.52 -16.65
CA SER A 82 3.10 0.07 -15.86
C SER A 82 3.51 -0.04 -14.39
N VAL A 83 2.70 0.55 -13.51
CA VAL A 83 2.94 0.65 -12.08
C VAL A 83 1.78 -0.02 -11.34
N LEU A 84 2.11 -0.84 -10.36
CA LEU A 84 1.14 -1.42 -9.41
C LEU A 84 1.55 -1.03 -8.00
N GLU A 85 0.66 -0.41 -7.25
CA GLU A 85 0.83 -0.16 -5.82
C GLU A 85 0.02 -1.17 -5.02
N LEU A 86 0.68 -1.84 -4.08
CA LEU A 86 0.08 -2.80 -3.15
C LEU A 86 -0.10 -2.13 -1.79
N GLY A 87 -1.28 -2.28 -1.15
CA GLY A 87 -1.55 -1.70 0.17
C GLY A 87 -1.45 -0.18 0.18
N ALA A 88 -2.12 0.47 -0.75
CA ALA A 88 -1.89 1.88 -1.10
C ALA A 88 -2.41 2.90 -0.08
N ALA A 89 -3.40 2.54 0.76
CA ALA A 89 -4.04 3.46 1.73
C ALA A 89 -4.45 4.80 1.09
N GLY A 90 -3.60 5.83 1.18
CA GLY A 90 -3.81 7.15 0.58
C GLY A 90 -3.34 7.28 -0.88
N ALA A 91 -2.65 6.27 -1.44
CA ALA A 91 -2.20 6.18 -2.83
C ALA A 91 -1.26 7.31 -3.31
N LEU A 92 -0.50 7.94 -2.41
CA LEU A 92 0.40 9.05 -2.78
C LEU A 92 1.44 8.65 -3.85
N PRO A 93 2.18 7.53 -3.75
CA PRO A 93 3.13 7.10 -4.77
C PRO A 93 2.49 6.95 -6.15
N SER A 94 1.29 6.39 -6.24
CA SER A 94 0.53 6.25 -7.49
C SER A 94 0.16 7.60 -8.10
N MET A 95 -0.23 8.58 -7.28
CA MET A 95 -0.52 9.93 -7.77
C MET A 95 0.74 10.60 -8.33
N ILE A 96 1.88 10.42 -7.68
CA ILE A 96 3.17 10.93 -8.21
C ILE A 96 3.56 10.18 -9.50
N ALA A 97 3.36 8.86 -9.56
CA ALA A 97 3.60 8.09 -10.79
C ALA A 97 2.76 8.61 -11.97
N CYS A 98 1.50 8.99 -11.72
CA CYS A 98 0.65 9.64 -12.73
C CYS A 98 1.22 10.98 -13.19
N ALA A 99 1.58 11.85 -12.25
CA ALA A 99 2.21 13.14 -12.53
C ALA A 99 3.54 13.01 -13.29
N GLN A 100 4.28 11.91 -13.09
CA GLN A 100 5.52 11.57 -13.77
C GLN A 100 5.32 10.71 -15.03
N GLN A 101 4.09 10.70 -15.59
CA GLN A 101 3.77 10.11 -16.88
C GLN A 101 3.96 8.58 -16.95
N ALA A 102 3.57 7.86 -15.90
CA ALA A 102 3.41 6.43 -15.99
C ALA A 102 2.42 6.06 -17.10
N ARG A 103 2.63 4.95 -17.80
CA ARG A 103 1.77 4.50 -18.92
C ARG A 103 0.46 3.91 -18.41
N ARG A 104 0.51 3.18 -17.31
CA ARG A 104 -0.62 2.51 -16.67
C ARG A 104 -0.37 2.46 -15.17
N ILE A 105 -1.41 2.66 -14.38
CA ILE A 105 -1.33 2.60 -12.92
C ILE A 105 -2.51 1.76 -12.42
N VAL A 106 -2.20 0.76 -11.60
CA VAL A 106 -3.20 0.03 -10.84
C VAL A 106 -2.89 0.23 -9.36
N VAL A 107 -3.87 0.71 -8.63
CA VAL A 107 -3.77 1.00 -7.21
C VAL A 107 -4.58 -0.03 -6.46
N THR A 108 -3.96 -0.77 -5.55
CA THR A 108 -4.64 -1.83 -4.83
C THR A 108 -4.52 -1.71 -3.32
N ASP A 109 -5.56 -2.18 -2.66
CA ASP A 109 -5.57 -2.40 -1.22
C ASP A 109 -6.35 -3.67 -0.90
N TYR A 110 -6.43 -4.03 0.38
CA TYR A 110 -7.33 -5.07 0.85
C TYR A 110 -8.73 -4.84 0.27
N PRO A 111 -9.47 -5.88 -0.14
CA PRO A 111 -10.77 -5.73 -0.81
C PRO A 111 -11.89 -5.31 0.17
N ASP A 112 -11.69 -4.18 0.80
CA ASP A 112 -12.62 -3.49 1.67
C ASP A 112 -13.19 -2.25 0.96
N ALA A 113 -14.51 -2.08 1.05
CA ALA A 113 -15.20 -1.03 0.30
C ALA A 113 -14.76 0.39 0.69
N ASP A 114 -14.51 0.62 1.99
CA ASP A 114 -14.12 1.94 2.49
C ASP A 114 -12.70 2.29 2.05
N LEU A 115 -11.76 1.32 2.09
CA LEU A 115 -10.39 1.51 1.59
C LEU A 115 -10.39 1.82 0.10
N LEU A 116 -11.11 1.05 -0.71
CA LEU A 116 -11.14 1.24 -2.15
C LEU A 116 -11.83 2.56 -2.54
N GLN A 117 -12.91 2.92 -1.86
CA GLN A 117 -13.58 4.20 -2.07
C GLN A 117 -12.70 5.39 -1.66
N ASN A 118 -11.92 5.25 -0.57
CA ASN A 118 -10.95 6.24 -0.14
C ASN A 118 -9.88 6.50 -1.20
N ILE A 119 -9.31 5.43 -1.77
CA ILE A 119 -8.34 5.52 -2.87
C ILE A 119 -8.98 6.16 -4.10
N GLN A 120 -10.21 5.75 -4.49
CA GLN A 120 -10.90 6.33 -5.62
C GLN A 120 -11.15 7.82 -5.43
N THR A 121 -11.51 8.25 -4.22
CA THR A 121 -11.66 9.67 -3.88
C THR A 121 -10.34 10.44 -4.08
N THR A 122 -9.21 9.88 -3.64
CA THR A 122 -7.88 10.48 -3.89
C THR A 122 -7.58 10.60 -5.39
N VAL A 123 -7.89 9.57 -6.18
CA VAL A 123 -7.72 9.60 -7.64
C VAL A 123 -8.57 10.70 -8.25
N ASP A 124 -9.84 10.79 -7.89
CA ASP A 124 -10.79 11.76 -8.47
C ASP A 124 -10.45 13.20 -8.10
N LEU A 125 -9.86 13.43 -6.94
CA LEU A 125 -9.40 14.76 -6.50
C LEU A 125 -8.19 15.28 -7.32
N ASN A 126 -7.35 14.39 -7.84
CA ASN A 126 -6.10 14.78 -8.51
C ASN A 126 -6.14 14.55 -10.03
N PHE A 127 -6.72 13.45 -10.46
CA PHE A 127 -6.73 13.01 -11.86
C PHE A 127 -8.13 12.48 -12.25
N PRO A 128 -9.18 13.32 -12.22
CA PRO A 128 -10.55 12.88 -12.44
C PRO A 128 -10.71 12.22 -13.81
N ARG A 129 -11.32 11.04 -13.80
CA ARG A 129 -11.57 10.24 -15.01
C ARG A 129 -10.29 9.89 -15.79
N SER A 130 -9.16 9.77 -15.12
CA SER A 130 -7.91 9.34 -15.78
C SER A 130 -8.06 7.95 -16.39
N PRO A 131 -7.83 7.77 -17.71
CA PRO A 131 -7.97 6.46 -18.36
C PRO A 131 -6.82 5.50 -18.01
N ILE A 132 -5.76 6.00 -17.40
CA ILE A 132 -4.57 5.20 -17.07
C ILE A 132 -4.56 4.68 -15.63
N ILE A 133 -5.46 5.17 -14.75
CA ILE A 133 -5.53 4.74 -13.34
C ILE A 133 -6.73 3.83 -13.14
N SER A 134 -6.52 2.70 -12.49
CA SER A 134 -7.58 1.81 -12.00
C SER A 134 -7.37 1.51 -10.53
N VAL A 135 -8.47 1.41 -9.78
CA VAL A 135 -8.48 1.01 -8.37
C VAL A 135 -9.10 -0.38 -8.27
N ALA A 136 -8.47 -1.30 -7.53
CA ALA A 136 -8.97 -2.66 -7.36
C ALA A 136 -8.63 -3.23 -5.99
N GLY A 137 -9.48 -4.14 -5.50
CA GLY A 137 -9.19 -4.94 -4.32
C GLY A 137 -8.22 -6.07 -4.66
N HIS A 138 -7.21 -6.29 -3.82
CA HIS A 138 -6.29 -7.41 -3.96
C HIS A 138 -5.92 -7.99 -2.59
N LEU A 139 -6.30 -9.23 -2.35
CA LEU A 139 -5.86 -9.99 -1.19
C LEU A 139 -4.50 -10.64 -1.52
N TRP A 140 -3.46 -10.27 -0.79
CA TRP A 140 -2.10 -10.75 -1.08
C TRP A 140 -2.01 -12.28 -1.12
N GLY A 141 -1.26 -12.78 -2.09
CA GLY A 141 -1.02 -14.20 -2.31
C GLY A 141 -2.19 -14.99 -2.89
N HIS A 142 -3.31 -14.34 -3.17
CA HIS A 142 -4.48 -14.92 -3.82
C HIS A 142 -4.47 -14.66 -5.33
N ASN A 143 -5.63 -14.89 -5.99
CA ASN A 143 -5.78 -14.74 -7.43
C ASN A 143 -5.33 -13.35 -7.91
N ILE A 144 -4.47 -13.33 -8.92
CA ILE A 144 -3.88 -12.12 -9.53
C ILE A 144 -4.45 -11.82 -10.92
N GLU A 145 -5.32 -12.66 -11.46
CA GLU A 145 -5.83 -12.55 -12.83
C GLU A 145 -6.52 -11.22 -13.06
N ASN A 146 -7.40 -10.81 -12.16
CA ASN A 146 -8.08 -9.51 -12.20
C ASN A 146 -7.11 -8.32 -12.21
N ILE A 147 -5.97 -8.46 -11.52
CA ILE A 147 -4.94 -7.41 -11.48
C ILE A 147 -4.14 -7.39 -12.79
N LEU A 148 -3.86 -8.55 -13.37
CA LEU A 148 -3.21 -8.65 -14.69
C LEU A 148 -4.12 -8.11 -15.80
N GLU A 149 -5.42 -8.43 -15.80
CA GLU A 149 -6.40 -7.91 -16.76
C GLU A 149 -6.38 -6.38 -16.84
N LEU A 150 -6.26 -5.70 -15.70
CA LEU A 150 -6.17 -4.24 -15.62
C LEU A 150 -4.91 -3.67 -16.31
N ASN A 151 -3.90 -4.48 -16.58
CA ASN A 151 -2.70 -4.15 -17.36
C ASN A 151 -2.61 -4.91 -18.69
N GLY A 152 -3.73 -5.32 -19.28
CA GLY A 152 -3.78 -6.03 -20.55
C GLY A 152 -3.15 -7.43 -20.50
N ASN A 153 -3.34 -8.14 -19.39
CA ASN A 153 -2.78 -9.47 -19.10
C ASN A 153 -1.25 -9.52 -19.08
N GLN A 154 -0.61 -8.36 -18.83
CA GLN A 154 0.84 -8.26 -18.67
C GLN A 154 1.17 -8.04 -17.20
N LYS A 155 2.33 -8.52 -16.77
CA LYS A 155 2.93 -8.17 -15.49
C LYS A 155 3.34 -6.69 -15.47
N TYR A 156 3.76 -6.21 -14.32
CA TYR A 156 4.07 -4.80 -14.11
C TYR A 156 5.57 -4.53 -14.14
N ASN A 157 5.95 -3.42 -14.77
CA ASN A 157 7.35 -2.97 -14.77
C ASN A 157 7.78 -2.47 -13.40
N VAL A 158 6.84 -1.92 -12.61
CA VAL A 158 7.11 -1.35 -11.30
C VAL A 158 6.06 -1.82 -10.31
N LEU A 159 6.51 -2.40 -9.20
CA LEU A 159 5.69 -2.61 -8.00
C LEU A 159 6.10 -1.63 -6.91
N VAL A 160 5.13 -1.12 -6.17
CA VAL A 160 5.32 -0.20 -5.04
C VAL A 160 4.75 -0.83 -3.78
N LEU A 161 5.59 -0.97 -2.77
CA LEU A 161 5.27 -1.54 -1.46
C LEU A 161 5.76 -0.55 -0.38
N CYS A 162 4.86 0.32 0.10
CA CYS A 162 5.19 1.31 1.11
C CYS A 162 4.58 0.95 2.47
N ASP A 163 5.42 0.78 3.49
CA ASP A 163 5.06 0.42 4.86
C ASP A 163 4.20 -0.84 4.99
N LEU A 164 4.58 -1.93 4.31
CA LEU A 164 3.84 -3.20 4.34
C LEU A 164 4.55 -4.30 5.14
N VAL A 165 5.87 -4.20 5.34
CA VAL A 165 6.68 -5.28 5.94
C VAL A 165 6.48 -5.46 7.44
N PHE A 166 5.82 -4.52 8.12
CA PHE A 166 5.44 -4.65 9.53
C PHE A 166 4.43 -5.80 9.79
N ASN A 167 3.71 -6.22 8.76
CA ASN A 167 2.75 -7.32 8.82
C ASN A 167 3.45 -8.67 8.56
N HIS A 168 4.17 -9.14 9.55
CA HIS A 168 5.07 -10.30 9.41
C HIS A 168 4.36 -11.59 9.00
N SER A 169 3.11 -11.80 9.44
CA SER A 169 2.31 -12.98 9.08
C SER A 169 2.02 -13.05 7.59
N GLU A 170 1.97 -11.89 6.92
CA GLU A 170 1.61 -11.76 5.52
C GLU A 170 2.82 -11.73 4.56
N HIS A 171 4.05 -11.78 5.07
CA HIS A 171 5.25 -11.75 4.23
C HIS A 171 5.24 -12.79 3.10
N ALA A 172 4.78 -14.01 3.40
CA ALA A 172 4.69 -15.07 2.39
C ALA A 172 3.62 -14.77 1.32
N ALA A 173 2.48 -14.24 1.73
CA ALA A 173 1.39 -13.87 0.83
C ALA A 173 1.78 -12.67 -0.05
N LEU A 174 2.35 -11.63 0.56
CA LEU A 174 2.84 -10.45 -0.15
C LEU A 174 3.92 -10.82 -1.17
N MET A 175 4.87 -11.70 -0.81
CA MET A 175 5.92 -12.16 -1.73
C MET A 175 5.34 -12.95 -2.91
N ARG A 176 4.31 -13.80 -2.70
CA ARG A 176 3.62 -14.48 -3.82
C ARG A 176 2.99 -13.46 -4.80
N SER A 177 2.39 -12.37 -4.29
CA SER A 177 1.88 -11.30 -5.14
C SER A 177 3.01 -10.62 -5.93
N VAL A 178 4.14 -10.32 -5.28
CA VAL A 178 5.32 -9.72 -5.95
C VAL A 178 5.79 -10.62 -7.10
N LEU A 179 6.05 -11.89 -6.85
CA LEU A 179 6.55 -12.84 -7.85
C LEU A 179 5.55 -13.08 -9.01
N GLY A 180 4.26 -13.08 -8.67
CA GLY A 180 3.19 -13.24 -9.66
C GLY A 180 3.02 -12.05 -10.57
N LEU A 181 3.25 -10.82 -10.07
CA LEU A 181 2.90 -9.57 -10.74
C LEU A 181 4.11 -8.80 -11.30
N LEU A 182 5.34 -9.12 -10.87
CA LEU A 182 6.56 -8.43 -11.30
C LEU A 182 7.06 -8.99 -12.64
N GLU A 183 7.29 -8.11 -13.64
CA GLU A 183 7.97 -8.45 -14.86
C GLU A 183 9.41 -8.94 -14.62
N LYS A 184 9.98 -9.69 -15.57
CA LYS A 184 11.35 -10.21 -15.44
C LYS A 184 12.42 -9.13 -15.42
N ASP A 185 12.21 -8.04 -16.13
CA ASP A 185 13.04 -6.82 -16.11
C ASP A 185 12.48 -5.72 -15.22
N GLY A 186 11.39 -6.03 -14.48
CA GLY A 186 10.71 -5.14 -13.57
C GLY A 186 11.47 -4.91 -12.26
N ARG A 187 10.99 -3.93 -11.50
CA ARG A 187 11.53 -3.55 -10.19
C ARG A 187 10.42 -3.40 -9.17
N ALA A 188 10.55 -4.06 -8.02
CA ALA A 188 9.66 -3.86 -6.89
C ALA A 188 10.36 -3.01 -5.83
N PHE A 189 9.78 -1.86 -5.52
CA PHE A 189 10.30 -0.93 -4.51
C PHE A 189 9.64 -1.24 -3.18
N VAL A 190 10.45 -1.58 -2.19
CA VAL A 190 10.03 -1.87 -0.81
C VAL A 190 10.57 -0.76 0.07
N VAL A 191 9.69 0.12 0.53
CA VAL A 191 10.05 1.29 1.33
C VAL A 191 9.30 1.23 2.64
N PHE A 192 10.00 1.31 3.75
CA PHE A 192 9.40 1.08 5.07
C PHE A 192 10.17 1.75 6.19
N THR A 193 9.50 1.86 7.34
CA THR A 193 10.07 2.30 8.60
C THR A 193 9.96 1.17 9.63
N HIS A 194 10.95 1.03 10.49
CA HIS A 194 10.88 0.11 11.62
C HIS A 194 10.05 0.71 12.77
N HIS A 195 8.72 0.63 12.66
CA HIS A 195 7.82 1.23 13.66
C HIS A 195 7.97 0.61 15.06
N ARG A 196 8.46 -0.62 15.14
CA ARG A 196 8.70 -1.36 16.38
C ARG A 196 10.17 -1.80 16.45
N PRO A 197 11.07 -1.02 17.08
CA PRO A 197 12.53 -1.28 17.06
C PRO A 197 12.94 -2.69 17.51
N TRP A 198 12.17 -3.32 18.39
CA TRP A 198 12.41 -4.69 18.84
C TRP A 198 12.01 -5.77 17.83
N LEU A 199 11.40 -5.40 16.71
CA LEU A 199 10.98 -6.29 15.60
C LEU A 199 11.74 -6.04 14.29
N VAL A 200 12.80 -5.25 14.31
CA VAL A 200 13.65 -4.96 13.12
C VAL A 200 14.03 -6.23 12.35
N GLU A 201 14.49 -7.26 13.06
CA GLU A 201 14.86 -8.54 12.44
C GLU A 201 13.65 -9.21 11.74
N GLN A 202 12.44 -9.03 12.28
CA GLN A 202 11.24 -9.59 11.66
C GLN A 202 10.87 -8.85 10.38
N ASP A 203 10.99 -7.52 10.37
CA ASP A 203 10.77 -6.70 9.16
C ASP A 203 11.75 -7.11 8.05
N LEU A 204 13.03 -7.29 8.39
CA LEU A 204 14.10 -7.68 7.44
C LEU A 204 13.90 -9.07 6.84
N LYS A 205 13.17 -9.97 7.49
CA LYS A 205 12.85 -11.30 6.94
C LYS A 205 12.10 -11.24 5.61
N PHE A 206 11.43 -10.12 5.29
CA PHE A 206 10.83 -9.95 3.97
C PHE A 206 11.89 -9.89 2.87
N LEU A 207 13.01 -9.20 3.12
CA LEU A 207 14.13 -9.11 2.16
C LEU A 207 14.88 -10.44 2.06
N GLU A 208 15.11 -11.15 3.18
CA GLU A 208 15.68 -12.49 3.18
C GLU A 208 14.82 -13.47 2.37
N ARG A 209 13.50 -13.38 2.52
CA ARG A 209 12.56 -14.17 1.72
C ARG A 209 12.69 -13.84 0.22
N ALA A 210 12.75 -12.56 -0.14
CA ALA A 210 12.94 -12.17 -1.54
C ALA A 210 14.21 -12.78 -2.14
N GLN A 211 15.31 -12.79 -1.39
CA GLN A 211 16.56 -13.41 -1.80
C GLN A 211 16.43 -14.94 -1.93
N SER A 212 15.73 -15.60 -1.01
CA SER A 212 15.48 -17.04 -1.10
C SER A 212 14.61 -17.45 -2.29
N GLU A 213 13.78 -16.54 -2.78
CA GLU A 213 12.96 -16.70 -4.00
C GLU A 213 13.73 -16.28 -5.28
N GLY A 214 15.03 -15.98 -5.17
CA GLY A 214 15.90 -15.69 -6.32
C GLY A 214 15.90 -14.23 -6.77
N LEU A 215 15.37 -13.30 -5.98
CA LEU A 215 15.46 -11.88 -6.26
C LEU A 215 16.76 -11.28 -5.67
N VAL A 216 17.30 -10.29 -6.35
CA VAL A 216 18.36 -9.42 -5.83
C VAL A 216 17.70 -8.30 -5.03
N CYS A 217 18.25 -7.99 -3.86
CA CYS A 217 17.82 -6.89 -3.00
C CYS A 217 18.93 -5.83 -2.96
N GLU A 218 18.65 -4.65 -3.48
CA GLU A 218 19.58 -3.53 -3.47
C GLU A 218 19.01 -2.39 -2.62
N ARG A 219 19.81 -1.86 -1.68
CA ARG A 219 19.42 -0.67 -0.91
C ARG A 219 19.58 0.57 -1.77
N ILE A 220 18.52 1.38 -1.87
CA ILE A 220 18.49 2.57 -2.71
C ILE A 220 18.36 3.88 -1.93
N LEU A 221 17.82 3.83 -0.71
CA LEU A 221 17.71 5.02 0.14
C LEU A 221 17.69 4.66 1.63
N GLU A 222 18.08 5.65 2.43
CA GLU A 222 17.88 5.69 3.88
C GLU A 222 17.73 7.16 4.25
N GLU A 223 16.59 7.54 4.86
CA GLU A 223 16.28 8.93 5.17
C GLU A 223 15.64 9.04 6.55
N TYR A 224 16.18 9.90 7.40
CA TYR A 224 15.58 10.22 8.68
C TYR A 224 14.51 11.31 8.51
N THR A 225 13.26 10.98 8.83
CA THR A 225 12.09 11.86 8.68
C THR A 225 11.48 12.29 10.02
N GLY A 226 12.00 11.78 11.13
CA GLY A 226 11.33 11.79 12.42
C GLY A 226 10.34 10.66 12.57
N ALA A 227 10.06 10.27 13.81
CA ALA A 227 9.09 9.23 14.12
C ALA A 227 7.67 9.66 13.73
N MET A 228 6.84 8.70 13.33
CA MET A 228 5.44 8.96 12.95
C MET A 228 4.58 9.31 14.16
N PHE A 229 4.89 8.73 15.32
CA PHE A 229 4.20 8.93 16.60
C PHE A 229 5.23 9.18 17.69
N ASP A 230 5.13 10.32 18.37
CA ASP A 230 6.12 10.77 19.37
C ASP A 230 6.11 9.89 20.61
N ASP A 231 4.93 9.44 21.05
CA ASP A 231 4.73 8.69 22.29
C ASP A 231 4.99 7.17 22.17
N ASP A 232 5.32 6.67 20.98
CA ASP A 232 5.60 5.25 20.78
C ASP A 232 6.94 4.84 21.45
N PRO A 233 7.01 3.65 22.06
CA PRO A 233 8.22 3.20 22.74
C PRO A 233 9.36 2.84 21.77
N GLY A 234 10.58 2.91 22.29
CA GLY A 234 11.80 2.50 21.59
C GLY A 234 12.53 3.66 20.93
N ASP A 235 13.67 3.34 20.30
CA ASP A 235 14.58 4.33 19.72
C ASP A 235 13.89 5.14 18.61
N GLU A 236 13.77 6.44 18.82
CA GLU A 236 13.14 7.38 17.90
C GLU A 236 13.84 7.40 16.55
N ARG A 237 15.17 7.30 16.51
CA ARG A 237 15.93 7.30 15.26
C ARG A 237 15.60 6.07 14.42
N VAL A 238 15.44 4.91 15.04
CA VAL A 238 14.99 3.69 14.35
C VAL A 238 13.58 3.86 13.81
N ARG A 239 12.66 4.37 14.65
CA ARG A 239 11.25 4.63 14.26
C ARG A 239 11.07 5.76 13.26
N GLY A 240 12.05 6.67 13.15
CA GLY A 240 12.01 7.82 12.26
C GLY A 240 12.82 7.65 10.98
N THR A 241 13.53 6.54 10.79
CA THR A 241 14.33 6.31 9.59
C THR A 241 13.58 5.45 8.59
N VAL A 242 13.38 6.00 7.41
CA VAL A 242 12.80 5.29 6.25
C VAL A 242 13.91 4.58 5.50
N HIS A 243 13.72 3.30 5.23
CA HIS A 243 14.60 2.45 4.44
C HIS A 243 13.95 2.12 3.10
N GLY A 244 14.71 2.15 2.01
CA GLY A 244 14.21 1.78 0.69
C GLY A 244 15.13 0.76 0.01
N PHE A 245 14.48 -0.28 -0.53
CA PHE A 245 15.11 -1.34 -1.29
C PHE A 245 14.43 -1.52 -2.62
N VAL A 246 15.20 -1.96 -3.62
CA VAL A 246 14.66 -2.44 -4.89
C VAL A 246 14.90 -3.94 -4.99
N LEU A 247 13.85 -4.68 -5.30
CA LEU A 247 13.88 -6.10 -5.63
C LEU A 247 13.82 -6.25 -7.15
N SER A 248 14.68 -7.08 -7.72
CA SER A 248 14.69 -7.38 -9.15
C SER A 248 15.15 -8.82 -9.39
N TYR A 249 14.79 -9.37 -10.55
CA TYR A 249 15.41 -10.62 -10.99
C TYR A 249 16.89 -10.37 -11.37
N PRO A 250 17.78 -11.35 -11.13
CA PRO A 250 19.17 -11.23 -11.56
C PRO A 250 19.27 -11.05 -13.10
N VAL A 251 20.14 -10.18 -13.54
CA VAL A 251 20.43 -10.02 -14.97
C VAL A 251 21.19 -11.25 -15.42
N ILE A 252 20.59 -12.05 -16.30
CA ILE A 252 21.28 -13.16 -16.96
C ILE A 252 22.17 -12.55 -18.03
N VAL A 253 23.45 -12.41 -17.72
CA VAL A 253 24.45 -12.11 -18.75
C VAL A 253 24.61 -13.39 -19.55
N ALA A 254 24.14 -13.41 -20.81
CA ALA A 254 24.42 -14.50 -21.71
C ALA A 254 25.94 -14.51 -21.94
N ASP A 255 26.60 -15.59 -21.54
CA ASP A 255 28.01 -15.81 -21.88
C ASP A 255 28.12 -15.81 -23.43
N GLN A 256 28.93 -14.87 -23.93
CA GLN A 256 29.25 -14.73 -25.33
C GLN A 256 30.26 -15.80 -25.78
#